data_8d4dab924e0baa42b8eef3f36ae47d3a
#
_entry.id   8d4dab924e0baa42b8eef3f36ae47d3a
#
_cell.length_a   1.000
_cell.length_b   1.000
_cell.length_c   1.000
_cell.angle_alpha   90.00
_cell.angle_beta   90.00
_cell.angle_gamma   90.00
#
_symmetry.space_group_name_H-M   'P 1'
#
loop_
_entity.id
_entity.type
_entity.pdbx_description
1 polymer ?
#
loop_
_entity_poly.entity_id
_entity_poly.type
_entity_poly.pdbx_seq_one_letter_code
_entity_poly.pdbx_strand_id
1 'polypeptide(L)'
;MSVLVVDVGTTGLRAAVVRPDATIVGFTYEPLPPTSPFAGLVEFDGVAMRDAVLRVAHAALAVGGPVRAVGVTAQRASTIVWDSRDGTPVAPGLGWQDLRTVGECIRWKNERNLVFAPNQTATKLEWLRKNVEAARSPSARAGTVDTWVAAVLSNFSVHATDSSNAAITGLADHTALARHEWSTDIVQALDIDPAMLPRIVPTIGVVGDAHALPGAPPIAALVGDQQSSLVGQGGIVAGAAKATFGTGGMLDVYAGTATPQHLARTNNGTFPIVVYSQDNTLHWGSEAIMLTAGSNVEWLVNDLGLLPDAQASDAIAATVESSDGVVYVPALIGLATPHWDYGARGTLLGLTRGTTRAHVVRAVLEGIAHRGADLLDATERDTGLRVERLKVDGGMSRNRVFTQALADATRRPVDICRETEATTLGAAFLAGVAVGVWNTLDEATSLVAPLRTVEPVPN
;
A
#
# COMPACT_ATOMS: atom_id res chain seq x y z
N MET A 1 -5.96 25.88 8.75
CA MET A 1 -5.14 25.87 7.52
C MET A 1 -5.07 24.46 6.98
N SER A 2 -5.02 24.27 5.65
CA SER A 2 -5.12 22.98 4.96
C SER A 2 -3.77 22.29 4.80
N VAL A 3 -3.78 21.03 4.36
CA VAL A 3 -2.60 20.21 4.03
C VAL A 3 -2.67 19.81 2.57
N LEU A 4 -1.58 19.99 1.81
CA LEU A 4 -1.43 19.38 0.49
C LEU A 4 -0.99 17.93 0.68
N VAL A 5 -1.58 17.01 -0.08
CA VAL A 5 -1.12 15.63 -0.17
C VAL A 5 -0.68 15.33 -1.61
N VAL A 6 0.46 14.68 -1.74
CA VAL A 6 0.94 14.07 -2.99
C VAL A 6 0.97 12.57 -2.78
N ASP A 7 0.20 11.84 -3.58
CA ASP A 7 0.07 10.39 -3.53
C ASP A 7 0.52 9.78 -4.85
N VAL A 8 1.59 8.98 -4.82
CA VAL A 8 2.16 8.32 -6.00
C VAL A 8 1.87 6.82 -5.94
N GLY A 9 0.80 6.42 -6.59
CA GLY A 9 0.43 5.01 -6.75
C GLY A 9 1.17 4.32 -7.90
N THR A 10 0.87 3.03 -8.11
CA THR A 10 1.53 2.20 -9.14
C THR A 10 1.20 2.63 -10.57
N THR A 11 -0.01 3.06 -10.85
CA THR A 11 -0.51 3.34 -12.22
C THR A 11 -0.76 4.81 -12.49
N GLY A 12 -0.54 5.66 -11.49
CA GLY A 12 -0.75 7.09 -11.58
C GLY A 12 -0.53 7.79 -10.25
N LEU A 13 -0.54 9.08 -10.29
CA LEU A 13 -0.34 9.91 -9.13
C LEU A 13 -1.44 10.95 -9.01
N ARG A 14 -1.63 11.39 -7.79
CA ARG A 14 -2.64 12.40 -7.47
C ARG A 14 -2.13 13.42 -6.46
N ALA A 15 -2.73 14.58 -6.47
CA ALA A 15 -2.57 15.56 -5.40
C ALA A 15 -3.92 16.15 -5.04
N ALA A 16 -4.08 16.50 -3.78
CA ALA A 16 -5.27 17.15 -3.27
C ALA A 16 -4.95 18.00 -2.04
N VAL A 17 -5.80 18.97 -1.76
CA VAL A 17 -5.72 19.77 -0.54
C VAL A 17 -6.80 19.29 0.43
N VAL A 18 -6.40 18.89 1.63
CA VAL A 18 -7.29 18.45 2.70
C VAL A 18 -7.49 19.58 3.70
N ARG A 19 -8.74 19.95 3.94
CA ARG A 19 -9.14 20.99 4.89
C ARG A 19 -9.22 20.44 6.34
N PRO A 20 -9.25 21.33 7.36
CA PRO A 20 -9.35 20.89 8.76
C PRO A 20 -10.61 20.07 9.11
N ASP A 21 -11.65 20.15 8.30
CA ASP A 21 -12.86 19.32 8.41
C ASP A 21 -12.78 17.99 7.64
N ALA A 22 -11.57 17.60 7.20
CA ALA A 22 -11.28 16.46 6.35
C ALA A 22 -11.89 16.51 4.93
N THR A 23 -12.42 17.65 4.49
CA THR A 23 -12.91 17.83 3.11
C THR A 23 -11.73 17.86 2.14
N ILE A 24 -11.80 17.05 1.08
CA ILE A 24 -10.82 17.02 -0.02
C ILE A 24 -11.25 18.01 -1.10
N VAL A 25 -10.34 18.89 -1.48
CA VAL A 25 -10.55 19.88 -2.57
C VAL A 25 -9.33 19.90 -3.51
N GLY A 26 -9.53 20.39 -4.72
CA GLY A 26 -8.45 20.51 -5.70
C GLY A 26 -7.87 19.15 -6.13
N PHE A 27 -8.66 18.07 -6.03
CA PHE A 27 -8.22 16.74 -6.44
C PHE A 27 -7.82 16.74 -7.91
N THR A 28 -6.59 16.31 -8.17
CA THR A 28 -6.02 16.20 -9.51
C THR A 28 -5.36 14.84 -9.65
N TYR A 29 -5.64 14.12 -10.72
CA TYR A 29 -5.06 12.82 -11.02
C TYR A 29 -4.37 12.84 -12.38
N GLU A 30 -3.21 12.22 -12.47
CA GLU A 30 -2.47 12.00 -13.71
C GLU A 30 -2.09 10.52 -13.84
N PRO A 31 -2.47 9.82 -14.92
CA PRO A 31 -2.06 8.44 -15.14
C PRO A 31 -0.56 8.42 -15.49
N LEU A 32 0.15 7.52 -14.83
CA LEU A 32 1.57 7.25 -15.07
C LEU A 32 1.83 5.76 -14.89
N PRO A 33 1.33 4.90 -15.79
CA PRO A 33 1.53 3.47 -15.66
C PRO A 33 3.01 3.11 -15.88
N PRO A 34 3.53 2.11 -15.15
CA PRO A 34 4.87 1.61 -15.39
C PRO A 34 4.95 0.94 -16.76
N THR A 35 6.15 0.81 -17.27
CA THR A 35 6.45 0.07 -18.51
C THR A 35 6.90 -1.35 -18.16
N SER A 36 6.63 -2.29 -19.08
CA SER A 36 7.10 -3.68 -18.96
C SER A 36 7.88 -4.04 -20.22
N PRO A 37 9.20 -3.76 -20.24
CA PRO A 37 10.00 -4.03 -21.44
C PRO A 37 10.07 -5.50 -21.81
N PHE A 38 9.98 -6.40 -20.81
CA PHE A 38 9.85 -7.86 -20.95
C PHE A 38 8.97 -8.43 -19.85
N ALA A 39 8.45 -9.62 -20.04
CA ALA A 39 7.64 -10.30 -19.02
C ALA A 39 8.39 -10.42 -17.69
N GLY A 40 7.76 -9.95 -16.61
CA GLY A 40 8.34 -9.94 -15.27
C GLY A 40 9.25 -8.74 -14.96
N LEU A 41 9.55 -7.87 -15.93
CA LEU A 41 10.25 -6.60 -15.70
C LEU A 41 9.23 -5.47 -15.61
N VAL A 42 9.41 -4.61 -14.60
CA VAL A 42 8.53 -3.46 -14.39
C VAL A 42 9.37 -2.24 -14.06
N GLU A 43 9.32 -1.24 -14.93
CA GLU A 43 10.13 -0.03 -14.86
C GLU A 43 9.27 1.23 -14.88
N PHE A 44 9.76 2.31 -14.30
CA PHE A 44 9.14 3.62 -14.36
C PHE A 44 10.16 4.72 -14.70
N ASP A 45 9.67 5.76 -15.37
CA ASP A 45 10.49 6.93 -15.71
C ASP A 45 10.48 7.92 -14.55
N GLY A 46 11.64 8.10 -13.89
CA GLY A 46 11.79 9.04 -12.78
C GLY A 46 11.65 10.51 -13.19
N VAL A 47 12.01 10.87 -14.43
CA VAL A 47 11.84 12.24 -14.94
C VAL A 47 10.36 12.53 -15.18
N ALA A 48 9.65 11.62 -15.85
CA ALA A 48 8.21 11.75 -16.05
C ALA A 48 7.46 11.83 -14.72
N MET A 49 7.87 11.02 -13.72
CA MET A 49 7.29 11.06 -12.38
C MET A 49 7.55 12.41 -11.69
N ARG A 50 8.78 12.93 -11.75
CA ARG A 50 9.13 14.27 -11.22
C ARG A 50 8.22 15.35 -11.77
N ASP A 51 8.10 15.37 -13.10
CA ASP A 51 7.35 16.42 -13.79
C ASP A 51 5.85 16.30 -13.51
N ALA A 52 5.32 15.08 -13.41
CA ALA A 52 3.93 14.82 -13.04
C ALA A 52 3.63 15.22 -11.58
N VAL A 53 4.51 14.89 -10.63
CA VAL A 53 4.40 15.32 -9.22
C VAL A 53 4.24 16.83 -9.12
N LEU A 54 5.09 17.60 -9.80
CA LEU A 54 5.02 19.06 -9.79
C LEU A 54 3.71 19.57 -10.44
N ARG A 55 3.30 18.98 -11.58
CA ARG A 55 2.05 19.39 -12.24
C ARG A 55 0.83 19.19 -11.35
N VAL A 56 0.65 17.99 -10.77
CA VAL A 56 -0.55 17.73 -9.95
C VAL A 56 -0.53 18.54 -8.64
N ALA A 57 0.65 18.74 -8.02
CA ALA A 57 0.77 19.53 -6.81
C ALA A 57 0.41 21.00 -7.06
N HIS A 58 0.94 21.61 -8.14
CA HIS A 58 0.59 22.97 -8.52
C HIS A 58 -0.90 23.11 -8.88
N ALA A 59 -1.47 22.15 -9.62
CA ALA A 59 -2.89 22.16 -9.97
C ALA A 59 -3.78 22.06 -8.73
N ALA A 60 -3.45 21.19 -7.77
CA ALA A 60 -4.18 21.07 -6.52
C ALA A 60 -4.13 22.36 -5.70
N LEU A 61 -2.95 22.99 -5.60
CA LEU A 61 -2.78 24.29 -4.90
C LEU A 61 -3.52 25.43 -5.57
N ALA A 62 -3.62 25.45 -6.90
CA ALA A 62 -4.35 26.47 -7.63
C ALA A 62 -5.86 26.50 -7.27
N VAL A 63 -6.43 25.35 -6.92
CA VAL A 63 -7.84 25.22 -6.50
C VAL A 63 -7.99 25.28 -4.97
N GLY A 64 -7.11 24.54 -4.25
CA GLY A 64 -7.20 24.39 -2.80
C GLY A 64 -6.68 25.59 -1.99
N GLY A 65 -5.85 26.43 -2.62
CA GLY A 65 -5.21 27.58 -1.99
C GLY A 65 -3.96 27.23 -1.16
N PRO A 66 -3.45 28.18 -0.38
CA PRO A 66 -2.23 28.00 0.40
C PRO A 66 -2.42 26.96 1.50
N VAL A 67 -1.37 26.19 1.75
CA VAL A 67 -1.36 25.09 2.72
C VAL A 67 -0.33 25.33 3.83
N ARG A 68 -0.49 24.65 4.95
CA ARG A 68 0.41 24.70 6.10
C ARG A 68 1.53 23.67 6.01
N ALA A 69 1.28 22.55 5.31
CA ALA A 69 2.25 21.48 5.15
C ALA A 69 1.95 20.64 3.90
N VAL A 70 2.91 19.78 3.56
CA VAL A 70 2.79 18.73 2.55
C VAL A 70 2.91 17.38 3.24
N GLY A 71 1.97 16.46 2.96
CA GLY A 71 2.08 15.04 3.24
C GLY A 71 2.40 14.28 1.94
N VAL A 72 3.35 13.37 2.00
CA VAL A 72 3.73 12.51 0.87
C VAL A 72 3.38 11.07 1.21
N THR A 73 2.65 10.43 0.33
CA THR A 73 2.38 9.01 0.40
C THR A 73 2.68 8.36 -0.94
N ALA A 74 3.16 7.12 -0.94
CA ALA A 74 3.61 6.49 -2.16
C ALA A 74 3.54 4.97 -2.11
N GLN A 75 3.49 4.36 -3.32
CA GLN A 75 3.73 2.93 -3.50
C GLN A 75 5.07 2.53 -2.86
N ARG A 76 5.08 1.39 -2.18
CA ARG A 76 6.23 0.94 -1.38
C ARG A 76 7.26 0.17 -2.21
N ALA A 77 8.51 0.18 -1.76
CA ALA A 77 9.61 -0.67 -2.24
C ALA A 77 10.03 -0.50 -3.72
N SER A 78 9.33 0.28 -4.53
CA SER A 78 9.82 0.70 -5.84
C SER A 78 11.08 1.54 -5.65
N THR A 79 12.12 1.26 -6.45
CA THR A 79 13.49 1.76 -6.20
C THR A 79 13.97 2.64 -7.34
N ILE A 80 14.54 3.77 -7.02
CA ILE A 80 15.16 4.70 -7.97
C ILE A 80 16.55 5.13 -7.50
N VAL A 81 17.47 5.33 -8.46
CA VAL A 81 18.82 5.88 -8.23
C VAL A 81 19.01 7.12 -9.11
N TRP A 82 19.54 8.19 -8.53
CA TRP A 82 19.77 9.45 -9.23
C TRP A 82 21.12 10.07 -8.83
N ASP A 83 21.60 10.98 -9.65
CA ASP A 83 22.77 11.80 -9.33
C ASP A 83 22.36 12.99 -8.44
N SER A 84 22.98 13.13 -7.27
CA SER A 84 22.68 14.22 -6.33
C SER A 84 23.10 15.61 -6.81
N ARG A 85 23.91 15.70 -7.86
CA ARG A 85 24.42 16.98 -8.38
C ARG A 85 23.35 17.75 -9.16
N ASP A 86 22.46 17.02 -9.84
CA ASP A 86 21.44 17.61 -10.74
C ASP A 86 20.08 16.95 -10.65
N GLY A 87 19.93 15.90 -9.82
CA GLY A 87 18.68 15.16 -9.67
C GLY A 87 18.35 14.27 -10.87
N THR A 88 19.30 13.95 -11.75
CA THR A 88 19.06 13.12 -12.92
C THR A 88 19.02 11.64 -12.54
N PRO A 89 17.94 10.88 -12.83
CA PRO A 89 17.92 9.45 -12.67
C PRO A 89 19.02 8.77 -13.52
N VAL A 90 19.78 7.86 -12.92
CA VAL A 90 20.90 7.18 -13.62
C VAL A 90 20.43 5.98 -14.43
N ALA A 91 19.21 5.52 -14.20
CA ALA A 91 18.53 4.44 -14.91
C ALA A 91 17.02 4.58 -14.69
N PRO A 92 16.17 3.85 -15.44
CA PRO A 92 14.77 3.68 -15.09
C PRO A 92 14.62 3.18 -13.65
N GLY A 93 13.62 3.67 -12.93
CA GLY A 93 13.29 3.13 -11.63
C GLY A 93 12.70 1.73 -11.75
N LEU A 94 12.95 0.87 -10.75
CA LEU A 94 12.46 -0.51 -10.73
C LEU A 94 11.22 -0.59 -9.85
N GLY A 95 10.09 -0.97 -10.45
CA GLY A 95 8.80 -1.11 -9.77
C GLY A 95 8.84 -2.22 -8.69
N TRP A 96 7.97 -2.14 -7.70
CA TRP A 96 7.85 -3.20 -6.68
C TRP A 96 7.44 -4.55 -7.28
N GLN A 97 6.79 -4.56 -8.43
CA GLN A 97 6.36 -5.75 -9.17
C GLN A 97 7.49 -6.40 -9.99
N ASP A 98 8.65 -5.74 -10.10
CA ASP A 98 9.76 -6.21 -10.92
C ASP A 98 10.39 -7.47 -10.32
N LEU A 99 10.50 -8.52 -11.14
CA LEU A 99 10.98 -9.84 -10.76
C LEU A 99 12.42 -10.13 -11.19
N ARG A 100 13.17 -9.15 -11.74
CA ARG A 100 14.54 -9.38 -12.24
C ARG A 100 15.52 -9.90 -11.18
N THR A 101 15.23 -9.65 -9.91
CA THR A 101 16.10 -10.02 -8.78
C THR A 101 15.73 -11.32 -8.07
N VAL A 102 14.85 -12.14 -8.65
CA VAL A 102 14.49 -13.45 -8.09
C VAL A 102 15.73 -14.35 -7.90
N GLY A 103 16.67 -14.31 -8.86
CA GLY A 103 17.92 -15.06 -8.79
C GLY A 103 18.77 -14.63 -7.60
N GLU A 104 18.90 -13.33 -7.34
CA GLU A 104 19.59 -12.76 -6.19
C GLU A 104 18.93 -13.18 -4.87
N CYS A 105 17.61 -13.17 -4.79
CA CYS A 105 16.89 -13.63 -3.60
C CYS A 105 17.22 -15.09 -3.26
N ILE A 106 17.22 -15.97 -4.28
CA ILE A 106 17.59 -17.38 -4.12
C ILE A 106 19.05 -17.52 -3.69
N ARG A 107 19.97 -16.79 -4.31
CA ARG A 107 21.40 -16.79 -3.98
C ARG A 107 21.63 -16.37 -2.52
N TRP A 108 21.06 -15.25 -2.07
CA TRP A 108 21.22 -14.74 -0.71
C TRP A 108 20.69 -15.71 0.34
N LYS A 109 19.55 -16.35 0.06
CA LYS A 109 19.00 -17.39 0.94
C LYS A 109 19.96 -18.57 1.09
N ASN A 110 20.54 -19.04 -0.03
CA ASN A 110 21.40 -20.23 -0.03
C ASN A 110 22.79 -19.96 0.55
N GLU A 111 23.39 -18.80 0.24
CA GLU A 111 24.78 -18.49 0.62
C GLU A 111 24.91 -17.91 2.04
N ARG A 112 23.92 -17.11 2.47
CA ARG A 112 24.02 -16.33 3.72
C ARG A 112 22.80 -16.47 4.63
N ASN A 113 21.81 -17.29 4.25
CA ASN A 113 20.53 -17.41 4.95
C ASN A 113 19.78 -16.06 5.13
N LEU A 114 20.06 -15.10 4.23
CA LEU A 114 19.33 -13.85 4.16
C LEU A 114 18.10 -14.02 3.26
N VAL A 115 16.93 -13.76 3.80
CA VAL A 115 15.66 -13.95 3.09
C VAL A 115 15.19 -12.60 2.57
N PHE A 116 15.31 -12.40 1.27
CA PHE A 116 14.75 -11.25 0.56
C PHE A 116 13.59 -11.68 -0.33
N ALA A 117 12.69 -10.73 -0.62
CA ALA A 117 11.67 -10.88 -1.63
C ALA A 117 11.98 -9.97 -2.84
N PRO A 118 11.64 -10.38 -4.07
CA PRO A 118 11.99 -9.61 -5.28
C PRO A 118 11.29 -8.25 -5.35
N ASN A 119 10.20 -8.07 -4.62
CA ASN A 119 9.54 -6.77 -4.49
C ASN A 119 10.30 -5.76 -3.60
N GLN A 120 11.27 -6.19 -2.80
CA GLN A 120 12.03 -5.32 -1.90
C GLN A 120 13.11 -4.50 -2.61
N THR A 121 13.45 -3.34 -2.05
CA THR A 121 14.49 -2.42 -2.54
C THR A 121 15.89 -3.04 -2.50
N ALA A 122 16.20 -3.85 -1.48
CA ALA A 122 17.53 -4.39 -1.20
C ALA A 122 18.19 -5.04 -2.43
N THR A 123 17.54 -6.04 -3.00
CA THR A 123 18.09 -6.78 -4.17
C THR A 123 18.02 -5.95 -5.46
N LYS A 124 17.06 -5.04 -5.60
CA LYS A 124 16.99 -4.10 -6.74
C LYS A 124 18.15 -3.12 -6.73
N LEU A 125 18.49 -2.58 -5.56
CA LEU A 125 19.63 -1.66 -5.42
C LEU A 125 20.95 -2.39 -5.66
N GLU A 126 21.12 -3.63 -5.15
CA GLU A 126 22.25 -4.47 -5.47
C GLU A 126 22.37 -4.69 -6.99
N TRP A 127 21.25 -5.01 -7.66
CA TRP A 127 21.22 -5.21 -9.11
C TRP A 127 21.60 -3.95 -9.88
N LEU A 128 21.05 -2.78 -9.51
CA LEU A 128 21.37 -1.50 -10.14
C LEU A 128 22.87 -1.19 -10.00
N ARG A 129 23.47 -1.38 -8.82
CA ARG A 129 24.90 -1.18 -8.61
C ARG A 129 25.78 -2.11 -9.43
N LYS A 130 25.34 -3.34 -9.67
CA LYS A 130 26.07 -4.32 -10.50
C LYS A 130 25.99 -4.01 -11.99
N ASN A 131 24.84 -3.53 -12.48
CA ASN A 131 24.55 -3.44 -13.90
C ASN A 131 24.58 -2.02 -14.47
N VAL A 132 24.54 -0.98 -13.61
CA VAL A 132 24.56 0.44 -14.01
C VAL A 132 25.80 1.10 -13.41
N GLU A 133 26.77 1.50 -14.24
CA GLU A 133 28.01 2.10 -13.79
C GLU A 133 27.79 3.38 -12.98
N ALA A 134 26.90 4.25 -13.44
CA ALA A 134 26.58 5.52 -12.77
C ALA A 134 25.97 5.32 -11.35
N ALA A 135 25.36 4.15 -11.08
CA ALA A 135 24.86 3.82 -9.73
C ALA A 135 25.98 3.54 -8.70
N ARG A 136 27.23 3.45 -9.14
CA ARG A 136 28.41 3.34 -8.26
C ARG A 136 29.13 4.65 -8.02
N SER A 137 28.64 5.73 -8.63
CA SER A 137 29.23 7.07 -8.42
C SER A 137 29.07 7.50 -6.96
N PRO A 138 30.08 8.21 -6.38
CA PRO A 138 29.92 8.85 -5.06
C PRO A 138 28.78 9.86 -4.97
N SER A 139 28.36 10.42 -6.12
CA SER A 139 27.21 11.33 -6.21
C SER A 139 25.86 10.58 -6.31
N ALA A 140 25.86 9.25 -6.50
CA ALA A 140 24.62 8.49 -6.58
C ALA A 140 23.87 8.51 -5.25
N ARG A 141 22.57 8.72 -5.33
CA ARG A 141 21.61 8.58 -4.22
C ARG A 141 20.54 7.61 -4.63
N ALA A 142 20.04 6.85 -3.67
CA ALA A 142 19.02 5.87 -3.87
C ALA A 142 17.85 6.12 -2.92
N GLY A 143 16.67 5.64 -3.29
CA GLY A 143 15.51 5.69 -2.41
C GLY A 143 14.31 4.97 -2.99
N THR A 144 13.27 4.93 -2.19
CA THR A 144 11.92 4.56 -2.58
C THR A 144 11.19 5.76 -3.17
N VAL A 145 9.97 5.58 -3.65
CA VAL A 145 9.23 6.66 -4.34
C VAL A 145 8.95 7.85 -3.42
N ASP A 146 8.68 7.61 -2.14
CA ASP A 146 8.53 8.70 -1.14
C ASP A 146 9.79 9.56 -1.03
N THR A 147 10.97 8.91 -0.99
CA THR A 147 12.28 9.62 -1.00
C THR A 147 12.44 10.47 -2.26
N TRP A 148 12.10 9.91 -3.43
CA TRP A 148 12.18 10.62 -4.70
C TRP A 148 11.25 11.84 -4.72
N VAL A 149 10.00 11.67 -4.27
CA VAL A 149 9.03 12.77 -4.20
C VAL A 149 9.49 13.86 -3.25
N ALA A 150 10.01 13.49 -2.06
CA ALA A 150 10.56 14.46 -1.11
C ALA A 150 11.75 15.22 -1.69
N ALA A 151 12.65 14.54 -2.39
CA ALA A 151 13.77 15.16 -3.09
C ALA A 151 13.29 16.14 -4.17
N VAL A 152 12.34 15.74 -5.01
CA VAL A 152 11.75 16.60 -6.06
C VAL A 152 11.11 17.85 -5.46
N LEU A 153 10.24 17.68 -4.46
CA LEU A 153 9.53 18.80 -3.84
C LEU A 153 10.48 19.79 -3.13
N SER A 154 11.59 19.30 -2.59
CA SER A 154 12.58 20.12 -1.90
C SER A 154 13.69 20.69 -2.79
N ASN A 155 13.59 20.56 -4.12
CA ASN A 155 14.68 20.84 -5.07
C ASN A 155 15.97 20.09 -4.69
N PHE A 156 15.84 18.80 -4.34
CA PHE A 156 16.92 17.87 -3.96
C PHE A 156 17.70 18.24 -2.69
N SER A 157 17.16 19.10 -1.84
CA SER A 157 17.77 19.41 -0.53
C SER A 157 17.43 18.36 0.55
N VAL A 158 16.37 17.58 0.38
CA VAL A 158 15.95 16.50 1.28
C VAL A 158 16.26 15.13 0.65
N HIS A 159 16.96 14.28 1.41
CA HIS A 159 17.18 12.88 1.09
C HIS A 159 16.78 12.04 2.31
N ALA A 160 15.51 11.72 2.41
CA ALA A 160 14.90 11.06 3.56
C ALA A 160 13.78 10.10 3.13
N THR A 161 13.60 9.04 3.92
CA THR A 161 12.46 8.12 3.87
C THR A 161 11.92 7.94 5.29
N ASP A 162 10.67 7.53 5.44
CA ASP A 162 10.13 7.26 6.76
C ASP A 162 10.29 5.80 7.20
N SER A 163 10.00 5.54 8.49
CA SER A 163 10.09 4.19 9.05
C SER A 163 9.15 3.19 8.37
N SER A 164 7.97 3.61 7.86
CA SER A 164 7.02 2.71 7.20
C SER A 164 7.53 2.21 5.84
N ASN A 165 8.15 3.08 5.06
CA ASN A 165 8.81 2.73 3.80
C ASN A 165 10.12 1.97 4.05
N ALA A 166 10.95 2.41 5.00
CA ALA A 166 12.21 1.75 5.34
C ALA A 166 12.02 0.28 5.75
N ALA A 167 10.97 -0.03 6.52
CA ALA A 167 10.63 -1.37 6.97
C ALA A 167 10.40 -2.38 5.83
N ILE A 168 9.92 -1.90 4.67
CA ILE A 168 9.57 -2.75 3.52
C ILE A 168 10.77 -2.95 2.56
N THR A 169 11.85 -2.18 2.73
CA THR A 169 12.99 -2.20 1.79
C THR A 169 13.81 -3.50 1.82
N GLY A 170 13.79 -4.25 2.94
CA GLY A 170 14.72 -5.34 3.19
C GLY A 170 16.13 -4.87 3.60
N LEU A 171 16.35 -3.56 3.80
CA LEU A 171 17.63 -2.96 4.22
C LEU A 171 17.70 -2.65 5.72
N ALA A 172 16.60 -2.83 6.44
CA ALA A 172 16.53 -2.61 7.88
C ALA A 172 15.85 -3.80 8.57
N ASP A 173 16.30 -4.12 9.76
CA ASP A 173 15.62 -5.00 10.70
C ASP A 173 14.87 -4.17 11.78
N HIS A 174 14.10 -4.84 12.63
CA HIS A 174 13.31 -4.16 13.67
C HIS A 174 14.18 -3.40 14.68
N THR A 175 15.41 -3.85 14.93
CA THR A 175 16.34 -3.20 15.86
C THR A 175 16.94 -1.93 15.27
N ALA A 176 17.31 -1.95 14.00
CA ALA A 176 17.80 -0.79 13.27
C ALA A 176 16.69 0.26 13.10
N LEU A 177 15.47 -0.16 12.73
CA LEU A 177 14.32 0.74 12.62
C LEU A 177 13.98 1.48 13.92
N ALA A 178 14.11 0.81 15.07
CA ALA A 178 13.90 1.44 16.37
C ALA A 178 14.89 2.58 16.68
N ARG A 179 16.01 2.62 15.96
CA ARG A 179 17.01 3.71 16.02
C ARG A 179 17.00 4.62 14.81
N HIS A 180 16.03 4.46 13.90
CA HIS A 180 15.99 5.13 12.59
C HIS A 180 17.27 4.91 11.77
N GLU A 181 17.80 3.69 11.77
CA GLU A 181 19.03 3.30 11.10
C GLU A 181 18.79 2.17 10.09
N TRP A 182 19.66 2.08 9.09
CA TRP A 182 19.77 0.92 8.22
C TRP A 182 20.55 -0.19 8.92
N SER A 183 20.25 -1.46 8.61
CA SER A 183 21.00 -2.59 9.14
C SER A 183 22.40 -2.64 8.52
N THR A 184 23.43 -2.38 9.33
CA THR A 184 24.82 -2.36 8.88
C THR A 184 25.23 -3.66 8.23
N ASP A 185 24.83 -4.80 8.81
CA ASP A 185 25.18 -6.12 8.31
C ASP A 185 24.57 -6.40 6.93
N ILE A 186 23.31 -5.99 6.72
CA ILE A 186 22.61 -6.17 5.45
C ILE A 186 23.21 -5.24 4.38
N VAL A 187 23.41 -3.97 4.71
CA VAL A 187 23.97 -2.96 3.80
C VAL A 187 25.39 -3.37 3.35
N GLN A 188 26.22 -3.83 4.27
CA GLN A 188 27.56 -4.35 3.96
C GLN A 188 27.52 -5.64 3.14
N ALA A 189 26.64 -6.57 3.48
CA ALA A 189 26.50 -7.82 2.73
C ALA A 189 26.14 -7.60 1.26
N LEU A 190 25.30 -6.58 0.99
CA LEU A 190 24.86 -6.21 -0.37
C LEU A 190 25.86 -5.28 -1.09
N ASP A 191 27.00 -4.95 -0.48
CA ASP A 191 28.00 -3.99 -1.00
C ASP A 191 27.36 -2.62 -1.35
N ILE A 192 26.44 -2.14 -0.52
CA ILE A 192 25.79 -0.83 -0.68
C ILE A 192 26.57 0.20 0.10
N ASP A 193 26.92 1.32 -0.55
CA ASP A 193 27.49 2.47 0.14
C ASP A 193 26.41 3.14 1.00
N PRO A 194 26.57 3.23 2.34
CA PRO A 194 25.59 3.88 3.20
C PRO A 194 25.28 5.33 2.80
N ALA A 195 26.22 6.04 2.16
CA ALA A 195 26.02 7.41 1.69
C ALA A 195 24.98 7.51 0.55
N MET A 196 24.68 6.39 -0.12
CA MET A 196 23.60 6.33 -1.11
C MET A 196 22.20 6.32 -0.48
N LEU A 197 22.08 5.83 0.77
CA LEU A 197 20.80 5.61 1.39
C LEU A 197 20.26 6.88 2.04
N PRO A 198 18.93 7.11 1.99
CA PRO A 198 18.31 8.23 2.67
C PRO A 198 18.42 8.08 4.20
N ARG A 199 18.37 9.18 4.92
CA ARG A 199 18.16 9.10 6.36
C ARG A 199 16.75 8.60 6.66
N ILE A 200 16.60 7.71 7.62
CA ILE A 200 15.29 7.28 8.11
C ILE A 200 14.78 8.35 9.09
N VAL A 201 13.54 8.76 8.92
CA VAL A 201 12.91 9.79 9.76
C VAL A 201 11.59 9.28 10.34
N PRO A 202 11.08 9.88 11.42
CA PRO A 202 9.70 9.64 11.86
C PRO A 202 8.70 9.94 10.74
N THR A 203 7.61 9.15 10.68
CA THR A 203 6.51 9.36 9.74
C THR A 203 5.82 10.70 9.97
N ILE A 204 5.62 11.07 11.24
CA ILE A 204 5.06 12.36 11.68
C ILE A 204 6.23 13.27 12.05
N GLY A 205 6.53 14.24 11.21
CA GLY A 205 7.60 15.21 11.48
C GLY A 205 8.03 15.99 10.24
N VAL A 206 8.51 17.20 10.45
CA VAL A 206 9.04 18.05 9.37
C VAL A 206 10.41 17.53 8.94
N VAL A 207 10.55 17.24 7.65
CA VAL A 207 11.79 16.71 7.07
C VAL A 207 12.57 17.73 6.27
N GLY A 208 11.94 18.83 5.86
CA GLY A 208 12.46 19.95 5.09
C GLY A 208 11.33 20.73 4.43
N ASP A 209 11.65 21.68 3.57
CA ASP A 209 10.68 22.55 2.92
C ASP A 209 10.49 22.17 1.44
N ALA A 210 9.27 22.25 0.95
CA ALA A 210 8.92 21.99 -0.44
C ALA A 210 9.22 23.20 -1.33
N HIS A 211 10.51 23.51 -1.52
CA HIS A 211 10.99 24.68 -2.27
C HIS A 211 10.50 24.74 -3.72
N ALA A 212 10.07 23.63 -4.30
CA ALA A 212 9.48 23.57 -5.63
C ALA A 212 8.01 24.07 -5.66
N LEU A 213 7.41 24.33 -4.50
CA LEU A 213 6.02 24.76 -4.40
C LEU A 213 5.89 26.20 -3.91
N PRO A 214 4.82 26.94 -4.27
CA PRO A 214 4.56 28.29 -3.78
C PRO A 214 4.51 28.34 -2.26
N GLY A 215 5.29 29.27 -1.69
CA GLY A 215 5.38 29.46 -0.24
C GLY A 215 6.25 28.44 0.49
N ALA A 216 6.86 27.50 -0.21
CA ALA A 216 7.75 26.47 0.33
C ALA A 216 7.21 25.83 1.63
N PRO A 217 5.99 25.26 1.62
CA PRO A 217 5.43 24.65 2.84
C PRO A 217 6.31 23.48 3.30
N PRO A 218 6.41 23.20 4.63
CA PRO A 218 7.18 22.09 5.13
C PRO A 218 6.60 20.74 4.66
N ILE A 219 7.47 19.80 4.27
CA ILE A 219 7.15 18.40 4.08
C ILE A 219 7.07 17.78 5.48
N ALA A 220 5.89 17.42 5.95
CA ALA A 220 5.63 17.11 7.35
C ALA A 220 5.19 15.66 7.60
N ALA A 221 5.05 14.86 6.55
CA ALA A 221 4.90 13.41 6.63
C ALA A 221 5.39 12.75 5.36
N LEU A 222 6.06 11.60 5.53
CA LEU A 222 6.31 10.59 4.51
C LEU A 222 5.70 9.29 4.99
N VAL A 223 4.98 8.54 4.15
CA VAL A 223 4.29 7.30 4.57
C VAL A 223 4.01 6.39 3.38
N GLY A 224 4.04 5.07 3.58
CA GLY A 224 3.59 4.11 2.58
C GLY A 224 2.07 4.20 2.34
N ASP A 225 1.62 3.91 1.12
CA ASP A 225 0.22 4.04 0.69
C ASP A 225 -0.76 3.20 1.52
N GLN A 226 -0.42 1.93 1.83
CA GLN A 226 -1.27 1.05 2.63
C GLN A 226 -1.39 1.53 4.07
N GLN A 227 -0.28 1.95 4.66
CA GLN A 227 -0.23 2.52 6.00
C GLN A 227 -1.02 3.83 6.09
N SER A 228 -0.83 4.69 5.10
CA SER A 228 -1.61 5.93 4.98
C SER A 228 -3.11 5.64 4.92
N SER A 229 -3.52 4.68 4.10
CA SER A 229 -4.93 4.26 4.01
C SER A 229 -5.47 3.72 5.33
N LEU A 230 -4.68 2.94 6.08
CA LEU A 230 -5.08 2.45 7.40
C LEU A 230 -5.30 3.61 8.37
N VAL A 231 -4.36 4.57 8.45
CA VAL A 231 -4.51 5.77 9.29
C VAL A 231 -5.69 6.61 8.85
N GLY A 232 -5.86 6.84 7.54
CA GLY A 232 -6.96 7.61 6.97
C GLY A 232 -8.34 7.04 7.28
N GLN A 233 -8.41 5.75 7.58
CA GLN A 233 -9.62 5.07 8.04
C GLN A 233 -9.70 4.93 9.58
N GLY A 234 -8.82 5.62 10.32
CA GLY A 234 -8.81 5.56 11.80
C GLY A 234 -8.20 4.27 12.36
N GLY A 235 -7.28 3.66 11.65
CA GLY A 235 -6.51 2.50 12.09
C GLY A 235 -5.37 2.90 13.03
N ILE A 236 -5.70 3.47 14.17
CA ILE A 236 -4.76 3.98 15.20
C ILE A 236 -4.99 3.38 16.59
N VAL A 237 -5.97 2.49 16.74
CA VAL A 237 -6.27 1.77 17.97
C VAL A 237 -6.03 0.28 17.74
N ALA A 238 -5.41 -0.41 18.71
CA ALA A 238 -5.10 -1.84 18.59
C ALA A 238 -6.36 -2.67 18.24
N GLY A 239 -6.26 -3.49 17.19
CA GLY A 239 -7.38 -4.24 16.62
C GLY A 239 -8.21 -3.47 15.57
N ALA A 240 -7.95 -2.19 15.34
CA ALA A 240 -8.57 -1.48 14.21
C ALA A 240 -8.02 -2.01 12.89
N ALA A 241 -8.91 -2.38 11.98
CA ALA A 241 -8.58 -3.05 10.73
C ALA A 241 -9.24 -2.37 9.52
N LYS A 242 -8.53 -2.36 8.40
CA LYS A 242 -9.07 -2.02 7.10
C LYS A 242 -8.75 -3.11 6.08
N ALA A 243 -9.64 -3.32 5.13
CA ALA A 243 -9.39 -4.18 3.98
C ALA A 243 -9.71 -3.43 2.68
N THR A 244 -8.75 -3.40 1.78
CA THR A 244 -8.91 -2.87 0.44
C THR A 244 -9.13 -4.02 -0.54
N PHE A 245 -10.26 -4.03 -1.26
CA PHE A 245 -10.56 -4.99 -2.30
C PHE A 245 -10.58 -4.28 -3.67
N GLY A 246 -9.40 -4.19 -4.27
CA GLY A 246 -9.17 -3.75 -5.65
C GLY A 246 -8.94 -4.95 -6.59
N THR A 247 -7.95 -4.88 -7.48
CA THR A 247 -7.49 -6.01 -8.32
C THR A 247 -7.09 -7.20 -7.46
N GLY A 248 -6.24 -6.96 -6.46
CA GLY A 248 -5.98 -7.87 -5.33
C GLY A 248 -6.71 -7.41 -4.06
N GLY A 249 -6.43 -8.05 -2.93
CA GLY A 249 -6.93 -7.67 -1.63
C GLY A 249 -5.80 -7.52 -0.62
N MET A 250 -5.92 -6.52 0.26
CA MET A 250 -5.01 -6.33 1.40
C MET A 250 -5.82 -6.05 2.65
N LEU A 251 -5.45 -6.70 3.74
CA LEU A 251 -6.02 -6.44 5.06
C LEU A 251 -4.88 -6.01 5.98
N ASP A 252 -5.04 -4.82 6.55
CA ASP A 252 -4.09 -4.21 7.48
C ASP A 252 -4.75 -4.01 8.83
N VAL A 253 -4.03 -4.39 9.90
CA VAL A 253 -4.48 -4.23 11.28
C VAL A 253 -3.44 -3.45 12.06
N TYR A 254 -3.84 -2.44 12.81
CA TYR A 254 -2.97 -1.76 13.74
C TYR A 254 -2.79 -2.62 15.00
N ALA A 255 -1.53 -2.89 15.38
CA ALA A 255 -1.17 -3.80 16.47
C ALA A 255 -0.64 -3.10 17.74
N GLY A 256 -0.40 -1.79 17.68
CA GLY A 256 0.14 -1.04 18.83
C GLY A 256 1.66 -0.80 18.71
N THR A 257 2.31 -0.61 19.87
CA THR A 257 3.74 -0.23 19.93
C THR A 257 4.68 -1.38 20.29
N ALA A 258 4.14 -2.57 20.55
CA ALA A 258 4.97 -3.74 20.86
C ALA A 258 5.74 -4.18 19.61
N THR A 259 7.07 -4.21 19.74
CA THR A 259 7.96 -4.59 18.62
C THR A 259 7.78 -6.06 18.26
N PRO A 260 7.54 -6.42 16.99
CA PRO A 260 7.48 -7.81 16.55
C PRO A 260 8.86 -8.48 16.67
N GLN A 261 8.88 -9.81 16.79
CA GLN A 261 10.14 -10.55 16.90
C GLN A 261 11.01 -10.48 15.63
N HIS A 262 10.39 -10.30 14.47
CA HIS A 262 11.05 -10.17 13.16
C HIS A 262 10.13 -9.46 12.17
N LEU A 263 10.70 -8.97 11.06
CA LEU A 263 9.96 -8.35 9.95
C LEU A 263 9.61 -9.32 8.82
N ALA A 264 10.03 -10.58 8.94
CA ALA A 264 9.72 -11.60 7.95
C ALA A 264 8.26 -12.06 8.05
N ARG A 265 7.81 -12.76 7.01
CA ARG A 265 6.51 -13.42 6.99
C ARG A 265 6.34 -14.35 8.20
N THR A 266 5.22 -14.22 8.88
CA THR A 266 4.87 -15.03 10.06
C THR A 266 4.45 -16.47 9.67
N ASN A 267 4.22 -17.30 10.68
CA ASN A 267 3.76 -18.67 10.48
C ASN A 267 2.33 -18.76 9.90
N ASN A 268 1.47 -17.77 10.20
CA ASN A 268 0.12 -17.68 9.61
C ASN A 268 0.11 -16.83 8.34
N GLY A 269 1.28 -16.45 7.83
CA GLY A 269 1.45 -15.89 6.50
C GLY A 269 1.23 -14.38 6.38
N THR A 270 1.13 -13.64 7.49
CA THR A 270 1.08 -12.18 7.50
C THR A 270 2.47 -11.57 7.56
N PHE A 271 2.56 -10.25 7.40
CA PHE A 271 3.79 -9.50 7.55
C PHE A 271 3.64 -8.40 8.60
N PRO A 272 4.56 -8.30 9.56
CA PRO A 272 4.64 -7.10 10.39
C PRO A 272 4.99 -5.89 9.52
N ILE A 273 4.30 -4.78 9.76
CA ILE A 273 4.54 -3.49 9.11
C ILE A 273 4.68 -2.38 10.17
N VAL A 274 5.44 -1.34 9.88
CA VAL A 274 5.36 -0.09 10.60
C VAL A 274 4.23 0.72 10.00
N VAL A 275 3.18 1.01 10.77
CA VAL A 275 2.04 1.80 10.31
C VAL A 275 2.41 3.28 10.23
N TYR A 276 3.01 3.79 11.29
CA TYR A 276 3.62 5.11 11.36
C TYR A 276 4.62 5.17 12.51
N SER A 277 5.41 6.22 12.55
CA SER A 277 6.27 6.52 13.69
C SER A 277 6.15 7.98 14.07
N GLN A 278 6.23 8.24 15.36
CA GLN A 278 6.24 9.58 15.92
C GLN A 278 7.36 9.65 16.97
N ASP A 279 8.20 10.65 16.86
CA ASP A 279 9.43 10.74 17.64
C ASP A 279 10.25 9.44 17.54
N ASN A 280 10.54 8.78 18.64
CA ASN A 280 11.26 7.50 18.68
C ASN A 280 10.31 6.29 18.86
N THR A 281 9.00 6.46 18.71
CA THR A 281 8.03 5.40 18.88
C THR A 281 7.55 4.86 17.54
N LEU A 282 7.76 3.57 17.30
CA LEU A 282 7.20 2.85 16.16
C LEU A 282 5.83 2.29 16.52
N HIS A 283 4.87 2.52 15.63
CA HIS A 283 3.52 1.97 15.72
C HIS A 283 3.41 0.84 14.68
N TRP A 284 3.21 -0.36 15.18
CA TRP A 284 3.23 -1.58 14.39
C TRP A 284 1.85 -2.01 13.93
N GLY A 285 1.82 -2.76 12.88
CA GLY A 285 0.65 -3.42 12.34
C GLY A 285 0.99 -4.77 11.73
N SER A 286 -0.01 -5.40 11.17
CA SER A 286 0.11 -6.66 10.41
C SER A 286 -0.61 -6.51 9.08
N GLU A 287 0.03 -6.96 8.01
CA GLU A 287 -0.50 -6.95 6.64
C GLU A 287 -0.74 -8.38 6.16
N ALA A 288 -1.94 -8.66 5.67
CA ALA A 288 -2.32 -9.91 5.02
C ALA A 288 -2.70 -9.64 3.55
N ILE A 289 -2.28 -10.53 2.65
CA ILE A 289 -2.33 -10.31 1.21
C ILE A 289 -3.21 -11.37 0.53
N MET A 290 -4.07 -10.92 -0.38
CA MET A 290 -4.83 -11.74 -1.32
C MET A 290 -4.44 -11.35 -2.75
N LEU A 291 -3.92 -12.31 -3.54
CA LEU A 291 -3.37 -12.03 -4.87
C LEU A 291 -4.42 -11.59 -5.88
N THR A 292 -5.62 -12.16 -5.79
CA THR A 292 -6.73 -11.90 -6.72
C THR A 292 -8.02 -11.64 -5.96
N ALA A 293 -8.57 -10.45 -6.08
CA ALA A 293 -9.90 -10.08 -5.57
C ALA A 293 -10.79 -9.65 -6.75
N GLY A 294 -10.83 -8.37 -7.09
CA GLY A 294 -11.61 -7.85 -8.22
C GLY A 294 -11.22 -8.45 -9.57
N SER A 295 -9.95 -8.86 -9.74
CA SER A 295 -9.51 -9.58 -10.95
C SER A 295 -10.29 -10.86 -11.24
N ASN A 296 -10.89 -11.50 -10.23
CA ASN A 296 -11.81 -12.63 -10.47
C ASN A 296 -13.12 -12.16 -11.14
N VAL A 297 -13.59 -10.96 -10.81
CA VAL A 297 -14.76 -10.36 -11.46
C VAL A 297 -14.41 -9.92 -12.88
N GLU A 298 -13.23 -9.32 -13.08
CA GLU A 298 -12.71 -8.96 -14.41
C GLU A 298 -12.56 -10.19 -15.30
N TRP A 299 -12.12 -11.33 -14.77
CA TRP A 299 -12.05 -12.61 -15.47
C TRP A 299 -13.44 -13.10 -15.94
N LEU A 300 -14.49 -12.93 -15.10
CA LEU A 300 -15.86 -13.22 -15.52
C LEU A 300 -16.33 -12.34 -16.68
N VAL A 301 -15.85 -11.10 -16.76
CA VAL A 301 -16.16 -10.16 -17.85
C VAL A 301 -15.36 -10.47 -19.11
N ASN A 302 -14.03 -10.42 -18.99
CA ASN A 302 -13.13 -10.34 -20.14
C ASN A 302 -12.85 -11.69 -20.79
N ASP A 303 -12.76 -12.76 -19.97
CA ASP A 303 -12.33 -14.08 -20.45
C ASP A 303 -13.51 -15.05 -20.59
N LEU A 304 -14.47 -15.01 -19.65
CA LEU A 304 -15.64 -15.92 -19.70
C LEU A 304 -16.89 -15.31 -20.35
N GLY A 305 -16.96 -13.98 -20.51
CA GLY A 305 -18.13 -13.32 -21.09
C GLY A 305 -19.43 -13.53 -20.30
N LEU A 306 -19.31 -13.83 -18.98
CA LEU A 306 -20.48 -14.04 -18.12
C LEU A 306 -21.10 -12.73 -17.62
N LEU A 307 -20.37 -11.63 -17.70
CA LEU A 307 -20.79 -10.29 -17.29
C LEU A 307 -20.52 -9.29 -18.40
N PRO A 308 -21.39 -8.29 -18.63
CA PRO A 308 -21.11 -7.20 -19.54
C PRO A 308 -20.02 -6.25 -19.01
N ASP A 309 -19.98 -6.06 -17.70
CA ASP A 309 -19.01 -5.25 -16.94
C ASP A 309 -18.96 -5.72 -15.48
N ALA A 310 -17.98 -5.25 -14.73
CA ALA A 310 -17.81 -5.65 -13.32
C ALA A 310 -18.95 -5.16 -12.41
N GLN A 311 -19.61 -4.04 -12.75
CA GLN A 311 -20.68 -3.46 -11.94
C GLN A 311 -21.96 -4.34 -12.01
N ALA A 312 -22.21 -5.00 -13.13
CA ALA A 312 -23.32 -5.90 -13.33
C ALA A 312 -23.29 -7.12 -12.39
N SER A 313 -22.13 -7.44 -11.80
CA SER A 313 -21.96 -8.59 -10.89
C SER A 313 -22.89 -8.53 -9.68
N ASP A 314 -23.12 -7.34 -9.11
CA ASP A 314 -24.03 -7.13 -7.97
C ASP A 314 -25.47 -7.51 -8.33
N ALA A 315 -25.99 -6.89 -9.38
CA ALA A 315 -27.37 -7.11 -9.81
C ALA A 315 -27.63 -8.56 -10.26
N ILE A 316 -26.69 -9.19 -10.98
CA ILE A 316 -26.83 -10.57 -11.44
C ILE A 316 -26.78 -11.56 -10.28
N ALA A 317 -25.81 -11.41 -9.36
CA ALA A 317 -25.72 -12.26 -8.17
C ALA A 317 -26.94 -12.14 -7.25
N ALA A 318 -27.54 -10.95 -7.17
CA ALA A 318 -28.74 -10.70 -6.37
C ALA A 318 -30.03 -11.35 -6.93
N THR A 319 -30.02 -11.87 -8.16
CA THR A 319 -31.19 -12.59 -8.73
C THR A 319 -31.40 -13.98 -8.18
N VAL A 320 -30.44 -14.52 -7.41
CA VAL A 320 -30.52 -15.82 -6.74
C VAL A 320 -30.28 -15.64 -5.24
N GLU A 321 -30.94 -16.46 -4.42
CA GLU A 321 -30.83 -16.36 -2.95
C GLU A 321 -29.52 -16.94 -2.42
N SER A 322 -28.91 -17.90 -3.12
CA SER A 322 -27.63 -18.54 -2.75
C SER A 322 -26.85 -18.95 -4.00
N SER A 323 -25.63 -19.41 -3.84
CA SER A 323 -24.85 -20.05 -4.91
C SER A 323 -25.31 -21.48 -5.25
N ASP A 324 -26.34 -22.01 -4.58
CA ASP A 324 -26.92 -23.34 -4.77
C ASP A 324 -25.86 -24.46 -4.71
N GLY A 325 -24.96 -24.37 -3.72
CA GLY A 325 -23.88 -25.35 -3.51
C GLY A 325 -22.68 -25.18 -4.46
N VAL A 326 -22.68 -24.17 -5.31
CA VAL A 326 -21.49 -23.83 -6.11
C VAL A 326 -20.48 -23.11 -5.24
N VAL A 327 -19.26 -23.62 -5.22
CA VAL A 327 -18.11 -23.04 -4.46
C VAL A 327 -17.01 -22.64 -5.43
N TYR A 328 -16.45 -21.46 -5.21
CA TYR A 328 -15.32 -20.96 -5.97
C TYR A 328 -14.10 -20.68 -5.09
N VAL A 329 -12.93 -21.18 -5.50
CA VAL A 329 -11.63 -20.86 -4.90
C VAL A 329 -10.92 -19.82 -5.77
N PRO A 330 -10.75 -18.57 -5.30
CA PRO A 330 -10.17 -17.48 -6.09
C PRO A 330 -8.63 -17.52 -6.11
N ALA A 331 -8.07 -18.52 -6.80
CA ALA A 331 -6.64 -18.78 -6.88
C ALA A 331 -6.10 -18.69 -8.33
N LEU A 332 -6.56 -17.71 -9.12
CA LEU A 332 -6.18 -17.55 -10.55
C LEU A 332 -4.66 -17.47 -10.75
N ILE A 333 -3.94 -16.86 -9.81
CA ILE A 333 -2.47 -16.76 -9.79
C ILE A 333 -1.85 -17.34 -8.51
N GLY A 334 -2.53 -18.27 -7.85
CA GLY A 334 -2.13 -18.85 -6.58
C GLY A 334 -2.82 -18.23 -5.38
N LEU A 335 -2.43 -18.68 -4.20
CA LEU A 335 -2.93 -18.20 -2.90
C LEU A 335 -1.78 -17.56 -2.13
N ALA A 336 -1.99 -16.35 -1.56
CA ALA A 336 -1.09 -15.75 -0.59
C ALA A 336 -1.51 -16.10 0.84
N THR A 337 -1.65 -15.15 1.75
CA THR A 337 -2.01 -15.36 3.15
C THR A 337 -3.26 -16.24 3.30
N PRO A 338 -3.28 -17.27 4.15
CA PRO A 338 -2.18 -17.79 4.96
C PRO A 338 -1.30 -18.82 4.26
N HIS A 339 -1.69 -19.30 3.10
CA HIS A 339 -1.18 -20.53 2.46
C HIS A 339 0.17 -20.34 1.75
N TRP A 340 0.37 -19.21 1.07
CA TRP A 340 1.54 -18.91 0.25
C TRP A 340 1.85 -20.02 -0.77
N ASP A 341 0.77 -20.56 -1.39
CA ASP A 341 0.84 -21.58 -2.43
C ASP A 341 0.62 -20.95 -3.81
N TYR A 342 1.72 -20.67 -4.51
CA TYR A 342 1.67 -20.16 -5.88
C TYR A 342 1.30 -21.25 -6.91
N GLY A 343 1.26 -22.52 -6.51
CA GLY A 343 0.80 -23.66 -7.32
C GLY A 343 -0.70 -23.84 -7.32
N ALA A 344 -1.42 -23.29 -6.35
CA ALA A 344 -2.89 -23.34 -6.30
C ALA A 344 -3.51 -22.69 -7.55
N ARG A 345 -4.68 -23.20 -7.97
CA ARG A 345 -5.41 -22.69 -9.14
C ARG A 345 -6.86 -22.42 -8.78
N GLY A 346 -7.45 -21.46 -9.50
CA GLY A 346 -8.88 -21.17 -9.42
C GLY A 346 -9.70 -22.45 -9.68
N THR A 347 -10.67 -22.70 -8.81
CA THR A 347 -11.45 -23.95 -8.86
C THR A 347 -12.92 -23.65 -8.64
N LEU A 348 -13.77 -24.22 -9.48
CA LEU A 348 -15.23 -24.15 -9.36
C LEU A 348 -15.77 -25.56 -9.10
N LEU A 349 -16.52 -25.72 -8.02
CA LEU A 349 -17.07 -27.00 -7.56
C LEU A 349 -18.59 -26.93 -7.39
N GLY A 350 -19.28 -28.08 -7.36
CA GLY A 350 -20.70 -28.15 -7.04
C GLY A 350 -21.64 -27.81 -8.19
N LEU A 351 -21.16 -27.78 -9.44
CA LEU A 351 -22.00 -27.52 -10.61
C LEU A 351 -23.00 -28.62 -10.83
N THR A 352 -24.27 -28.26 -11.08
CA THR A 352 -25.35 -29.10 -11.44
C THR A 352 -26.02 -28.65 -12.74
N ARG A 353 -26.94 -29.41 -13.28
CA ARG A 353 -27.73 -28.99 -14.44
C ARG A 353 -28.60 -27.76 -14.16
N GLY A 354 -28.90 -27.46 -12.89
CA GLY A 354 -29.65 -26.29 -12.46
C GLY A 354 -28.78 -25.04 -12.28
N THR A 355 -27.45 -25.18 -12.30
CA THR A 355 -26.53 -24.05 -12.11
C THR A 355 -26.66 -23.05 -13.25
N THR A 356 -26.96 -21.80 -12.91
CA THR A 356 -27.10 -20.70 -13.85
C THR A 356 -25.90 -19.75 -13.75
N ARG A 357 -25.79 -18.83 -14.69
CA ARG A 357 -24.80 -17.73 -14.65
C ARG A 357 -24.82 -16.98 -13.30
N ALA A 358 -26.00 -16.71 -12.75
CA ALA A 358 -26.13 -15.97 -11.49
C ALA A 358 -25.53 -16.76 -10.31
N HIS A 359 -25.70 -18.07 -10.24
CA HIS A 359 -25.09 -18.93 -9.22
C HIS A 359 -23.56 -18.90 -9.31
N VAL A 360 -22.97 -18.92 -10.52
CA VAL A 360 -21.51 -18.83 -10.72
C VAL A 360 -20.98 -17.46 -10.29
N VAL A 361 -21.63 -16.37 -10.71
CA VAL A 361 -21.22 -15.01 -10.33
C VAL A 361 -21.29 -14.84 -8.81
N ARG A 362 -22.36 -15.33 -8.18
CA ARG A 362 -22.52 -15.27 -6.73
C ARG A 362 -21.45 -16.09 -6.02
N ALA A 363 -21.17 -17.31 -6.46
CA ALA A 363 -20.10 -18.15 -5.90
C ALA A 363 -18.72 -17.48 -5.96
N VAL A 364 -18.44 -16.74 -7.04
CA VAL A 364 -17.18 -15.99 -7.17
C VAL A 364 -17.11 -14.86 -6.12
N LEU A 365 -18.18 -14.08 -5.93
CA LEU A 365 -18.22 -13.02 -4.92
C LEU A 365 -18.12 -13.60 -3.49
N GLU A 366 -18.82 -14.68 -3.20
CA GLU A 366 -18.74 -15.39 -1.91
C GLU A 366 -17.36 -15.99 -1.68
N GLY A 367 -16.73 -16.58 -2.69
CA GLY A 367 -15.36 -17.11 -2.61
C GLY A 367 -14.32 -16.04 -2.27
N ILE A 368 -14.45 -14.85 -2.86
CA ILE A 368 -13.60 -13.69 -2.53
C ILE A 368 -13.84 -13.26 -1.07
N ALA A 369 -15.09 -13.23 -0.62
CA ALA A 369 -15.45 -12.88 0.75
C ALA A 369 -14.87 -13.87 1.78
N HIS A 370 -14.96 -15.18 1.52
CA HIS A 370 -14.33 -16.21 2.36
C HIS A 370 -12.81 -16.05 2.45
N ARG A 371 -12.15 -15.69 1.33
CA ARG A 371 -10.72 -15.37 1.38
C ARG A 371 -10.45 -14.13 2.23
N GLY A 372 -11.33 -13.14 2.22
CA GLY A 372 -11.25 -12.00 3.15
C GLY A 372 -11.32 -12.45 4.62
N ALA A 373 -12.16 -13.44 4.94
CA ALA A 373 -12.21 -14.03 6.29
C ALA A 373 -10.93 -14.80 6.63
N ASP A 374 -10.32 -15.53 5.70
CA ASP A 374 -9.03 -16.19 5.92
C ASP A 374 -7.91 -15.17 6.25
N LEU A 375 -7.90 -13.99 5.59
CA LEU A 375 -6.95 -12.91 5.90
C LEU A 375 -7.15 -12.41 7.33
N LEU A 376 -8.40 -12.20 7.74
CA LEU A 376 -8.75 -11.73 9.07
C LEU A 376 -8.32 -12.75 10.13
N ASP A 377 -8.66 -14.02 9.95
CA ASP A 377 -8.29 -15.11 10.86
C ASP A 377 -6.77 -15.25 11.01
N ALA A 378 -6.02 -15.15 9.92
CA ALA A 378 -4.57 -15.20 9.94
C ALA A 378 -3.98 -14.03 10.75
N THR A 379 -4.51 -12.84 10.54
CA THR A 379 -4.06 -11.64 11.22
C THR A 379 -4.40 -11.66 12.71
N GLU A 380 -5.61 -12.10 13.10
CA GLU A 380 -5.99 -12.27 14.52
C GLU A 380 -5.09 -13.29 15.23
N ARG A 381 -4.73 -14.40 14.55
CA ARG A 381 -3.80 -15.40 15.11
C ARG A 381 -2.39 -14.87 15.30
N ASP A 382 -1.88 -14.08 14.34
CA ASP A 382 -0.50 -13.56 14.40
C ASP A 382 -0.36 -12.40 15.40
N THR A 383 -1.37 -11.55 15.50
CA THR A 383 -1.35 -10.38 16.40
C THR A 383 -1.88 -10.69 17.81
N GLY A 384 -2.68 -11.74 17.98
CA GLY A 384 -3.42 -12.02 19.19
C GLY A 384 -4.54 -11.01 19.47
N LEU A 385 -4.83 -10.13 18.51
CA LEU A 385 -5.85 -9.10 18.64
C LEU A 385 -7.15 -9.56 17.98
N ARG A 386 -8.27 -9.14 18.55
CA ARG A 386 -9.57 -9.33 17.94
C ARG A 386 -9.96 -8.09 17.16
N VAL A 387 -10.37 -8.27 15.91
CA VAL A 387 -10.95 -7.23 15.08
C VAL A 387 -12.46 -7.21 15.27
N GLU A 388 -12.96 -6.21 15.95
CA GLU A 388 -14.40 -6.12 16.23
C GLU A 388 -15.21 -5.61 15.04
N ARG A 389 -14.59 -4.88 14.13
CA ARG A 389 -15.21 -4.24 12.98
C ARG A 389 -14.22 -4.09 11.84
N LEU A 390 -14.62 -4.38 10.61
CA LEU A 390 -13.78 -4.29 9.43
C LEU A 390 -14.17 -3.09 8.57
N LYS A 391 -13.26 -2.15 8.36
CA LYS A 391 -13.43 -1.05 7.41
C LYS A 391 -13.02 -1.50 6.01
N VAL A 392 -13.83 -1.19 5.00
CA VAL A 392 -13.64 -1.72 3.64
C VAL A 392 -13.70 -0.61 2.61
N ASP A 393 -12.70 -0.60 1.74
CA ASP A 393 -12.62 0.25 0.55
C ASP A 393 -12.25 -0.55 -0.71
N GLY A 394 -11.92 0.17 -1.79
CA GLY A 394 -11.65 -0.40 -3.11
C GLY A 394 -12.91 -0.63 -3.92
N GLY A 395 -12.72 -0.99 -5.20
CA GLY A 395 -13.82 -1.09 -6.17
C GLY A 395 -14.93 -2.06 -5.77
N MET A 396 -14.59 -3.16 -5.12
CA MET A 396 -15.54 -4.19 -4.69
C MET A 396 -16.41 -3.76 -3.49
N SER A 397 -16.03 -2.75 -2.73
CA SER A 397 -16.83 -2.24 -1.60
C SER A 397 -18.21 -1.72 -2.01
N ARG A 398 -18.38 -1.40 -3.30
CA ARG A 398 -19.66 -0.97 -3.89
C ARG A 398 -20.61 -2.13 -4.16
N ASN A 399 -20.11 -3.36 -4.28
CA ASN A 399 -20.93 -4.56 -4.52
C ASN A 399 -21.60 -5.01 -3.22
N ARG A 400 -22.94 -4.99 -3.18
CA ARG A 400 -23.72 -5.29 -1.97
C ARG A 400 -23.69 -6.76 -1.62
N VAL A 401 -23.75 -7.65 -2.64
CA VAL A 401 -23.67 -9.10 -2.43
C VAL A 401 -22.32 -9.48 -1.84
N PHE A 402 -21.23 -8.91 -2.36
CA PHE A 402 -19.89 -9.13 -1.82
C PHE A 402 -19.75 -8.63 -0.38
N THR A 403 -20.19 -7.38 -0.10
CA THR A 403 -20.04 -6.80 1.24
C THR A 403 -20.89 -7.51 2.29
N GLN A 404 -22.06 -8.03 1.91
CA GLN A 404 -22.86 -8.88 2.80
C GLN A 404 -22.16 -10.23 3.03
N ALA A 405 -21.71 -10.91 1.97
CA ALA A 405 -20.98 -12.16 2.08
C ALA A 405 -19.71 -12.02 2.95
N LEU A 406 -19.01 -10.87 2.86
CA LEU A 406 -17.85 -10.59 3.69
C LEU A 406 -18.23 -10.41 5.17
N ALA A 407 -19.30 -9.68 5.47
CA ALA A 407 -19.82 -9.54 6.84
C ALA A 407 -20.20 -10.90 7.42
N ASP A 408 -20.90 -11.74 6.66
CA ASP A 408 -21.34 -13.06 7.07
C ASP A 408 -20.14 -14.02 7.28
N ALA A 409 -19.18 -14.04 6.34
CA ALA A 409 -18.00 -14.89 6.42
C ALA A 409 -17.07 -14.51 7.58
N THR A 410 -16.86 -13.22 7.82
CA THR A 410 -16.02 -12.71 8.90
C THR A 410 -16.75 -12.71 10.25
N ARG A 411 -18.09 -12.76 10.25
CA ARG A 411 -18.95 -12.55 11.43
C ARG A 411 -18.65 -11.22 12.12
N ARG A 412 -18.34 -10.20 11.34
CA ARG A 412 -18.02 -8.85 11.81
C ARG A 412 -18.86 -7.83 11.06
N PRO A 413 -19.26 -6.74 11.70
CA PRO A 413 -19.77 -5.58 10.99
C PRO A 413 -18.72 -5.06 9.99
N VAL A 414 -19.16 -4.78 8.77
CA VAL A 414 -18.35 -4.23 7.68
C VAL A 414 -18.77 -2.80 7.43
N ASP A 415 -17.86 -1.88 7.74
CA ASP A 415 -18.03 -0.44 7.49
C ASP A 415 -17.51 -0.10 6.09
N ILE A 416 -18.40 0.32 5.22
CA ILE A 416 -18.02 0.81 3.90
C ILE A 416 -17.53 2.25 4.03
N CYS A 417 -16.30 2.48 3.58
CA CYS A 417 -15.72 3.81 3.63
C CYS A 417 -16.48 4.78 2.75
N ARG A 418 -16.77 5.96 3.29
CA ARG A 418 -17.41 7.07 2.55
C ARG A 418 -16.44 7.66 1.55
N GLU A 419 -15.22 7.92 2.01
CA GLU A 419 -14.16 8.52 1.20
C GLU A 419 -13.34 7.41 0.52
N THR A 420 -13.23 7.49 -0.79
CA THR A 420 -12.42 6.55 -1.58
C THR A 420 -10.94 6.89 -1.54
N GLU A 421 -10.60 8.12 -1.15
CA GLU A 421 -9.24 8.64 -1.07
C GLU A 421 -8.69 8.55 0.38
N ALA A 422 -8.90 7.40 1.04
CA ALA A 422 -8.42 7.18 2.40
C ALA A 422 -6.90 7.36 2.55
N THR A 423 -6.13 6.99 1.51
CA THR A 423 -4.69 7.23 1.44
C THR A 423 -4.36 8.73 1.52
N THR A 424 -5.09 9.57 0.81
CA THR A 424 -4.95 11.03 0.87
C THR A 424 -5.27 11.56 2.27
N LEU A 425 -6.35 11.08 2.90
CA LEU A 425 -6.71 11.50 4.26
C LEU A 425 -5.64 11.13 5.28
N GLY A 426 -5.10 9.90 5.23
CA GLY A 426 -4.08 9.46 6.18
C GLY A 426 -2.80 10.29 6.12
N ALA A 427 -2.28 10.55 4.92
CA ALA A 427 -1.11 11.40 4.75
C ALA A 427 -1.37 12.85 5.21
N ALA A 428 -2.60 13.36 4.98
CA ALA A 428 -2.99 14.67 5.49
C ALA A 428 -3.05 14.72 7.01
N PHE A 429 -3.61 13.69 7.66
CA PHE A 429 -3.71 13.62 9.12
C PHE A 429 -2.33 13.57 9.76
N LEU A 430 -1.43 12.71 9.25
CA LEU A 430 -0.05 12.60 9.72
C LEU A 430 0.71 13.94 9.58
N ALA A 431 0.67 14.54 8.40
CA ALA A 431 1.31 15.84 8.17
C ALA A 431 0.66 16.97 8.95
N GLY A 432 -0.66 16.96 9.07
CA GLY A 432 -1.41 17.97 9.80
C GLY A 432 -1.15 17.95 11.30
N VAL A 433 -1.00 16.77 11.90
CA VAL A 433 -0.60 16.61 13.31
C VAL A 433 0.81 17.15 13.51
N ALA A 434 1.75 16.88 12.61
CA ALA A 434 3.12 17.39 12.71
C ALA A 434 3.22 18.92 12.76
N VAL A 435 2.26 19.64 12.15
CA VAL A 435 2.26 21.11 12.11
C VAL A 435 1.10 21.76 12.88
N GLY A 436 0.34 20.98 13.66
CA GLY A 436 -0.74 21.46 14.53
C GLY A 436 -1.98 21.95 13.77
N VAL A 437 -2.33 21.32 12.65
CA VAL A 437 -3.69 21.47 12.04
C VAL A 437 -4.70 20.70 12.89
N TRP A 438 -4.33 19.52 13.36
CA TRP A 438 -5.00 18.74 14.40
C TRP A 438 -4.03 18.51 15.55
N ASN A 439 -4.53 18.42 16.78
CA ASN A 439 -3.67 18.23 17.96
C ASN A 439 -3.21 16.76 18.08
N THR A 440 -4.05 15.81 17.64
CA THR A 440 -3.78 14.36 17.71
C THR A 440 -4.34 13.65 16.49
N LEU A 441 -3.87 12.42 16.24
CA LEU A 441 -4.46 11.56 15.22
C LEU A 441 -5.89 11.15 15.58
N ASP A 442 -6.23 11.00 16.87
CA ASP A 442 -7.61 10.72 17.31
C ASP A 442 -8.56 11.85 16.90
N GLU A 443 -8.16 13.12 17.07
CA GLU A 443 -8.94 14.26 16.63
C GLU A 443 -9.16 14.21 15.11
N ALA A 444 -8.09 14.02 14.33
CA ALA A 444 -8.14 13.99 12.88
C ALA A 444 -9.00 12.83 12.35
N THR A 445 -8.79 11.63 12.85
CA THR A 445 -9.49 10.42 12.38
C THR A 445 -10.96 10.36 12.82
N SER A 446 -11.35 11.06 13.90
CA SER A 446 -12.75 11.16 14.33
C SER A 446 -13.67 11.87 13.31
N LEU A 447 -13.08 12.60 12.36
CA LEU A 447 -13.80 13.26 11.27
C LEU A 447 -14.29 12.29 10.19
N VAL A 448 -13.76 11.06 10.18
CA VAL A 448 -14.07 10.06 9.14
C VAL A 448 -15.17 9.12 9.64
N ALA A 449 -16.34 9.22 9.02
CA ALA A 449 -17.47 8.33 9.30
C ALA A 449 -17.71 7.37 8.13
N PRO A 450 -18.18 6.15 8.39
CA PRO A 450 -18.53 5.22 7.31
C PRO A 450 -19.73 5.76 6.48
N LEU A 451 -19.79 5.35 5.23
CA LEU A 451 -20.97 5.59 4.37
C LEU A 451 -22.17 4.79 4.87
N ARG A 452 -21.93 3.53 5.20
CA ARG A 452 -22.89 2.57 5.74
C ARG A 452 -22.17 1.43 6.45
N THR A 453 -22.86 0.78 7.37
CA THR A 453 -22.44 -0.47 8.01
C THR A 453 -23.27 -1.63 7.46
N VAL A 454 -22.63 -2.76 7.21
CA VAL A 454 -23.27 -4.02 6.84
C VAL A 454 -23.11 -4.97 8.01
N GLU A 455 -24.20 -5.32 8.66
CA GLU A 455 -24.20 -6.27 9.78
C GLU A 455 -24.22 -7.71 9.25
N PRO A 456 -23.51 -8.66 9.89
CA PRO A 456 -23.62 -10.07 9.55
C PRO A 456 -25.04 -10.60 9.85
N VAL A 457 -25.56 -11.45 8.97
CA VAL A 457 -26.82 -12.13 9.20
C VAL A 457 -26.59 -13.26 10.19
N PRO A 458 -27.38 -13.36 11.28
CA PRO A 458 -27.28 -14.50 12.20
C PRO A 458 -27.58 -15.82 11.47
N ASN A 459 -26.70 -16.82 11.64
CA ASN A 459 -26.95 -18.19 11.18
C ASN A 459 -27.93 -18.89 12.10
#